data_10a87b0beafea42eb26ecb1ef3526bbd
#
_entry.id   10a87b0beafea42eb26ecb1ef3526bbd
#
_cell.length_a   1.000
_cell.length_b   1.000
_cell.length_c   1.000
_cell.angle_alpha   90.00
_cell.angle_beta   90.00
_cell.angle_gamma   90.00
#
_symmetry.space_group_name_H-M   'P 1'
#
loop_
_entity.id
_entity.type
_entity.pdbx_description
1 polymer ?
#
loop_
_entity_poly.entity_id
_entity_poly.type
_entity_poly.pdbx_seq_one_letter_code
_entity_poly.pdbx_strand_id
1 'polypeptide(L)'
;MTYAIEDIAPLIKEWTINTRLPEVIEEMTRRYYYRMLIEQNELSQQAEIYKCKNDLTHWFNHWIWTYDPRGMPFGLPANIPFVLRPGQVELVDWLLERENTQTHGLIEKSRDEGMSYVVLGFYLHRWLFVDGFAGGVGSRKEDLVDKKGDPKTLLHKFRDMFSKMPIWMKPKSFVEKVHDNYMRIINPDNGATVTGEAGDNIGRGGRTTMYFLDEWAFVERQEAVDAAISQNTNVHIKGSTPNGIGDRFHQDRFSGRYSVFTMPWRANPDKNWQVELHGKLIHPWYEKQKATLDDIVLAQEVDIDYAASVEGVLIPSAWVEAAIDSHIELDIQPSGERNGALDVADEGRDKNSFASRHGIVLQYLETWSGVGDDIFGTTQKAIDICLDLKLNLFFYDADGLGAGVRGDARVINELNSAKGINEIQADPFRGSGSVHNPEDEMVEARKNIDFFANLKAQMWWSLRMRFQNTYRALQGMQFDPDALISLSTEDLDKRELEQLKRELSQPTYSKNGAGKILINKQPDGTLSPNRADGVMICFSDIKPPARLRPGGGGSRSF
;
A
#
# COMPACT_ATOMS: atom_id res chain seq x y z
N MET A 1 -20.88 1.73 6.53
CA MET A 1 -21.28 2.47 7.76
C MET A 1 -20.06 2.56 8.65
N THR A 2 -19.68 3.75 9.04
CA THR A 2 -18.64 3.98 10.04
C THR A 2 -19.35 4.20 11.38
N TYR A 3 -18.97 3.43 12.41
CA TYR A 3 -19.55 3.59 13.74
C TYR A 3 -18.91 4.78 14.46
N ALA A 4 -19.65 5.48 15.30
CA ALA A 4 -19.11 6.56 16.10
C ALA A 4 -18.15 6.01 17.19
N ILE A 5 -17.13 6.78 17.53
CA ILE A 5 -16.16 6.39 18.57
C ILE A 5 -16.84 6.20 19.93
N GLU A 6 -17.86 6.98 20.22
CA GLU A 6 -18.67 6.93 21.44
C GLU A 6 -19.38 5.58 21.60
N ASP A 7 -19.73 4.90 20.50
CA ASP A 7 -20.38 3.58 20.53
C ASP A 7 -19.34 2.46 20.73
N ILE A 8 -18.12 2.64 20.22
CA ILE A 8 -17.07 1.61 20.21
C ILE A 8 -16.19 1.63 21.45
N ALA A 9 -15.87 2.81 21.98
CA ALA A 9 -14.95 2.95 23.10
C ALA A 9 -15.42 2.21 24.38
N PRO A 10 -16.72 2.22 24.75
CA PRO A 10 -17.23 1.44 25.86
C PRO A 10 -17.01 -0.07 25.70
N LEU A 11 -17.21 -0.61 24.50
CA LEU A 11 -17.04 -2.04 24.21
C LEU A 11 -15.58 -2.47 24.39
N ILE A 12 -14.63 -1.66 23.92
CA ILE A 12 -13.19 -1.93 24.09
C ILE A 12 -12.80 -1.85 25.57
N LYS A 13 -13.33 -0.87 26.30
CA LYS A 13 -13.10 -0.74 27.75
C LYS A 13 -13.62 -1.97 28.51
N GLU A 14 -14.85 -2.38 28.23
CA GLU A 14 -15.49 -3.53 28.86
C GLU A 14 -14.71 -4.83 28.58
N TRP A 15 -14.35 -5.07 27.34
CA TRP A 15 -13.52 -6.23 26.98
C TRP A 15 -12.17 -6.20 27.69
N THR A 16 -11.51 -5.04 27.75
CA THR A 16 -10.22 -4.91 28.42
C THR A 16 -10.31 -5.25 29.90
N ILE A 17 -11.34 -4.76 30.61
CA ILE A 17 -11.54 -4.98 32.03
C ILE A 17 -11.97 -6.42 32.32
N ASN A 18 -12.90 -6.97 31.54
CA ASN A 18 -13.55 -8.24 31.84
C ASN A 18 -12.81 -9.45 31.26
N THR A 19 -11.95 -9.25 30.25
CA THR A 19 -11.21 -10.34 29.58
C THR A 19 -9.71 -10.15 29.73
N ARG A 20 -9.15 -9.08 29.18
CA ARG A 20 -7.71 -8.91 29.09
C ARG A 20 -7.02 -8.72 30.45
N LEU A 21 -7.61 -7.94 31.35
CA LEU A 21 -7.05 -7.69 32.68
C LEU A 21 -6.96 -8.96 33.53
N PRO A 22 -8.01 -9.79 33.67
CA PRO A 22 -7.93 -11.07 34.35
C PRO A 22 -6.86 -12.01 33.80
N GLU A 23 -6.77 -12.15 32.46
CA GLU A 23 -5.76 -12.99 31.79
C GLU A 23 -4.34 -12.55 32.13
N VAL A 24 -4.07 -11.24 32.10
CA VAL A 24 -2.75 -10.70 32.44
C VAL A 24 -2.40 -10.94 33.90
N ILE A 25 -3.35 -10.73 34.84
CA ILE A 25 -3.14 -10.96 36.25
C ILE A 25 -2.88 -12.44 36.55
N GLU A 26 -3.64 -13.34 35.93
CA GLU A 26 -3.45 -14.79 36.07
C GLU A 26 -2.06 -15.19 35.55
N GLU A 27 -1.65 -14.71 34.39
CA GLU A 27 -0.35 -15.02 33.83
C GLU A 27 0.81 -14.44 34.67
N MET A 28 0.68 -13.23 35.18
CA MET A 28 1.66 -12.66 36.12
C MET A 28 1.78 -13.51 37.39
N THR A 29 0.65 -13.97 37.93
CA THR A 29 0.59 -14.83 39.08
C THR A 29 1.23 -16.18 38.83
N ARG A 30 0.92 -16.79 37.69
CA ARG A 30 1.54 -18.05 37.22
C ARG A 30 3.06 -17.93 37.13
N ARG A 31 3.57 -16.87 36.49
CA ARG A 31 5.02 -16.62 36.34
C ARG A 31 5.69 -16.37 37.67
N TYR A 32 5.02 -15.67 38.57
CA TYR A 32 5.55 -15.43 39.92
C TYR A 32 5.78 -16.75 40.70
N TYR A 33 4.75 -17.61 40.78
CA TYR A 33 4.89 -18.91 41.43
C TYR A 33 5.86 -19.84 40.72
N TYR A 34 5.86 -19.86 39.36
CA TYR A 34 6.81 -20.64 38.60
C TYR A 34 8.25 -20.22 38.91
N ARG A 35 8.52 -18.93 38.94
CA ARG A 35 9.82 -18.38 39.28
C ARG A 35 10.24 -18.77 40.70
N MET A 36 9.36 -18.66 41.67
CA MET A 36 9.63 -19.09 43.04
C MET A 36 10.04 -20.57 43.14
N LEU A 37 9.39 -21.45 42.36
CA LEU A 37 9.73 -22.88 42.34
C LEU A 37 11.13 -23.11 41.74
N ILE A 38 11.49 -22.42 40.68
CA ILE A 38 12.79 -22.55 40.02
C ILE A 38 13.91 -21.97 40.90
N GLU A 39 13.66 -20.88 41.62
CA GLU A 39 14.67 -20.23 42.47
C GLU A 39 15.03 -21.00 43.76
N GLN A 40 14.29 -22.07 44.07
CA GLN A 40 14.53 -22.87 45.30
C GLN A 40 15.88 -23.57 45.36
N ASN A 41 16.39 -24.03 44.20
CA ASN A 41 17.68 -24.73 44.17
C ASN A 41 18.36 -24.64 42.78
N GLU A 42 19.65 -24.87 42.78
CA GLU A 42 20.51 -24.74 41.60
C GLU A 42 20.18 -25.79 40.53
N LEU A 43 19.75 -27.01 40.89
CA LEU A 43 19.40 -28.04 39.90
C LEU A 43 18.14 -27.62 39.11
N SER A 44 17.15 -27.03 39.76
CA SER A 44 15.97 -26.49 39.11
C SER A 44 16.34 -25.35 38.14
N GLN A 45 17.26 -24.48 38.53
CA GLN A 45 17.75 -23.40 37.67
C GLN A 45 18.49 -23.94 36.44
N GLN A 46 19.35 -24.96 36.59
CA GLN A 46 20.07 -25.59 35.48
C GLN A 46 19.12 -26.31 34.54
N ALA A 47 18.12 -27.04 35.06
CA ALA A 47 17.08 -27.67 34.26
C ALA A 47 16.26 -26.66 33.46
N GLU A 48 15.94 -25.51 34.07
CA GLU A 48 15.21 -24.44 33.40
C GLU A 48 16.05 -23.78 32.29
N ILE A 49 17.34 -23.52 32.53
CA ILE A 49 18.28 -23.03 31.49
C ILE A 49 18.30 -24.01 30.31
N TYR A 50 18.43 -25.32 30.60
CA TYR A 50 18.41 -26.34 29.55
C TYR A 50 17.11 -26.34 28.76
N LYS A 51 15.98 -26.22 29.43
CA LYS A 51 14.66 -26.14 28.78
C LYS A 51 14.52 -24.88 27.93
N CYS A 52 14.86 -23.72 28.45
CA CYS A 52 14.84 -22.46 27.70
C CYS A 52 15.74 -22.53 26.47
N LYS A 53 16.94 -23.12 26.59
CA LYS A 53 17.88 -23.26 25.46
C LYS A 53 17.32 -24.08 24.31
N ASN A 54 16.48 -25.08 24.58
CA ASN A 54 15.98 -26.03 23.59
C ASN A 54 14.50 -25.80 23.18
N ASP A 55 13.78 -24.93 23.88
CA ASP A 55 12.37 -24.64 23.64
C ASP A 55 12.12 -23.12 23.64
N LEU A 56 12.09 -22.55 22.45
CA LEU A 56 11.86 -21.12 22.24
C LEU A 56 10.48 -20.68 22.72
N THR A 57 9.45 -21.49 22.50
CA THR A 57 8.08 -21.18 22.96
C THR A 57 8.03 -21.14 24.48
N HIS A 58 8.67 -22.10 25.14
CA HIS A 58 8.81 -22.08 26.60
C HIS A 58 9.57 -20.84 27.08
N TRP A 59 10.70 -20.50 26.42
CA TRP A 59 11.47 -19.29 26.70
C TRP A 59 10.61 -18.03 26.69
N PHE A 60 9.88 -17.80 25.60
CA PHE A 60 9.00 -16.65 25.47
C PHE A 60 7.90 -16.63 26.53
N ASN A 61 7.19 -17.75 26.70
CA ASN A 61 5.99 -17.82 27.54
C ASN A 61 6.32 -17.78 29.05
N HIS A 62 7.58 -17.88 29.46
CA HIS A 62 7.95 -17.81 30.87
C HIS A 62 8.82 -16.60 31.23
N TRP A 63 9.64 -16.12 30.29
CA TRP A 63 10.70 -15.16 30.63
C TRP A 63 10.62 -13.83 29.89
N ILE A 64 9.94 -13.72 28.76
CA ILE A 64 9.87 -12.48 28.00
C ILE A 64 8.72 -11.59 28.50
N TRP A 65 9.01 -10.30 28.60
CA TRP A 65 8.09 -9.25 29.00
C TRP A 65 8.00 -8.18 27.92
N THR A 66 6.88 -7.49 27.87
CA THR A 66 6.68 -6.33 26.99
C THR A 66 6.26 -5.12 27.79
N TYR A 67 6.55 -3.95 27.23
CA TYR A 67 6.11 -2.67 27.78
C TYR A 67 4.97 -2.11 26.91
N ASP A 68 3.78 -2.01 27.49
CA ASP A 68 2.61 -1.38 26.87
C ASP A 68 1.81 -0.57 27.90
N PRO A 69 2.00 0.77 27.95
CA PRO A 69 1.31 1.61 28.93
C PRO A 69 -0.15 1.92 28.56
N ARG A 70 -0.63 1.55 27.37
CA ARG A 70 -1.98 1.91 26.87
C ARG A 70 -3.11 1.29 27.68
N GLY A 71 -2.84 0.20 28.37
CA GLY A 71 -3.79 -0.48 29.25
C GLY A 71 -3.89 0.09 30.67
N MET A 72 -2.98 0.99 31.07
CA MET A 72 -2.94 1.56 32.43
C MET A 72 -4.26 2.24 32.87
N PRO A 73 -4.95 3.00 32.01
CA PRO A 73 -6.25 3.58 32.38
C PRO A 73 -7.33 2.55 32.73
N PHE A 74 -7.12 1.29 32.34
CA PHE A 74 -8.04 0.16 32.60
C PHE A 74 -7.55 -0.78 33.70
N GLY A 75 -6.47 -0.40 34.42
CA GLY A 75 -5.89 -1.18 35.53
C GLY A 75 -4.80 -2.18 35.11
N LEU A 76 -4.44 -2.28 33.84
CA LEU A 76 -3.30 -3.09 33.41
C LEU A 76 -1.97 -2.44 33.81
N PRO A 77 -0.97 -3.20 34.28
CA PRO A 77 0.38 -2.67 34.47
C PRO A 77 1.04 -2.38 33.11
N ALA A 78 1.96 -1.41 33.06
CA ALA A 78 2.68 -1.08 31.84
C ALA A 78 3.61 -2.22 31.37
N ASN A 79 4.17 -2.99 32.32
CA ASN A 79 4.98 -4.17 32.02
C ASN A 79 4.11 -5.42 32.18
N ILE A 80 3.89 -6.11 31.08
CA ILE A 80 3.05 -7.31 31.06
C ILE A 80 3.83 -8.52 30.51
N PRO A 81 3.47 -9.75 30.90
CA PRO A 81 4.01 -10.95 30.29
C PRO A 81 3.82 -10.96 28.79
N PHE A 82 4.88 -11.31 28.04
CA PHE A 82 4.78 -11.52 26.61
C PHE A 82 4.57 -13.02 26.33
N VAL A 83 3.31 -13.42 26.27
CA VAL A 83 2.92 -14.78 25.91
C VAL A 83 2.70 -14.83 24.39
N LEU A 84 3.34 -15.78 23.73
CA LEU A 84 3.22 -15.91 22.28
C LEU A 84 1.79 -16.30 21.89
N ARG A 85 1.20 -15.55 20.98
CA ARG A 85 -0.03 -15.91 20.26
C ARG A 85 0.29 -16.94 19.17
N PRO A 86 -0.69 -17.70 18.65
CA PRO A 86 -0.44 -18.72 17.63
C PRO A 86 0.40 -18.23 16.46
N GLY A 87 0.04 -17.13 15.81
CA GLY A 87 0.83 -16.56 14.71
C GLY A 87 2.23 -16.07 15.11
N GLN A 88 2.46 -15.76 16.40
CA GLN A 88 3.81 -15.42 16.89
C GLN A 88 4.65 -16.67 17.18
N VAL A 89 4.04 -17.79 17.54
CA VAL A 89 4.73 -19.10 17.62
C VAL A 89 5.22 -19.48 16.23
N GLU A 90 4.35 -19.40 15.23
CA GLU A 90 4.71 -19.64 13.82
C GLU A 90 5.85 -18.71 13.36
N LEU A 91 5.85 -17.43 13.77
CA LEU A 91 6.94 -16.50 13.47
C LEU A 91 8.27 -16.93 14.10
N VAL A 92 8.26 -17.42 15.36
CA VAL A 92 9.47 -17.92 16.03
C VAL A 92 10.03 -19.12 15.28
N ASP A 93 9.18 -20.07 14.90
CA ASP A 93 9.57 -21.25 14.13
C ASP A 93 10.11 -20.86 12.74
N TRP A 94 9.47 -19.89 12.09
CA TRP A 94 9.92 -19.35 10.81
C TRP A 94 11.28 -18.62 10.92
N LEU A 95 11.52 -17.86 11.98
CA LEU A 95 12.84 -17.22 12.23
C LEU A 95 13.93 -18.29 12.43
N LEU A 96 13.63 -19.35 13.18
CA LEU A 96 14.53 -20.47 13.38
C LEU A 96 14.84 -21.20 12.06
N GLU A 97 13.83 -21.40 11.21
CA GLU A 97 14.02 -21.96 9.89
C GLU A 97 14.93 -21.10 9.01
N ARG A 98 14.73 -19.74 9.00
CA ARG A 98 15.60 -18.82 8.24
C ARG A 98 17.04 -18.90 8.71
N GLU A 99 17.26 -18.93 10.03
CA GLU A 99 18.60 -19.09 10.61
C GLU A 99 19.23 -20.43 10.20
N ASN A 100 18.51 -21.53 10.32
CA ASN A 100 19.00 -22.88 10.01
C ASN A 100 19.28 -23.10 8.51
N THR A 101 18.43 -22.56 7.65
CA THR A 101 18.55 -22.70 6.19
C THR A 101 19.43 -21.63 5.56
N GLN A 102 19.92 -20.66 6.34
CA GLN A 102 20.72 -19.52 5.87
C GLN A 102 20.03 -18.78 4.71
N THR A 103 18.73 -18.50 4.87
CA THR A 103 17.91 -17.84 3.86
C THR A 103 17.32 -16.54 4.39
N HIS A 104 17.10 -15.60 3.48
CA HIS A 104 16.51 -14.31 3.80
C HIS A 104 15.00 -14.40 4.03
N GLY A 105 14.46 -13.46 4.80
CA GLY A 105 13.04 -13.37 5.07
C GLY A 105 12.49 -11.94 5.05
N LEU A 106 11.19 -11.86 4.80
CA LEU A 106 10.43 -10.61 4.82
C LEU A 106 9.19 -10.80 5.69
N ILE A 107 8.95 -9.86 6.62
CA ILE A 107 7.77 -9.85 7.48
C ILE A 107 6.91 -8.65 7.10
N GLU A 108 5.75 -8.89 6.51
CA GLU A 108 4.73 -7.88 6.34
C GLU A 108 3.71 -7.96 7.47
N LYS A 109 3.31 -6.84 8.01
CA LYS A 109 2.50 -6.84 9.22
C LYS A 109 1.50 -5.71 9.29
N SER A 110 0.41 -5.92 10.02
CA SER A 110 -0.38 -4.85 10.61
C SER A 110 0.38 -4.20 11.78
N ARG A 111 0.03 -2.97 12.10
CA ARG A 111 0.62 -2.25 13.23
C ARG A 111 0.33 -2.94 14.56
N ASP A 112 1.30 -2.88 15.48
CA ASP A 112 1.19 -3.43 16.85
C ASP A 112 0.94 -4.95 16.91
N GLU A 113 1.55 -5.74 16.00
CA GLU A 113 1.52 -7.20 16.05
C GLU A 113 2.63 -7.83 16.92
N GLY A 114 3.48 -7.00 17.51
CA GLY A 114 4.55 -7.45 18.41
C GLY A 114 5.79 -7.99 17.70
N MET A 115 5.92 -7.82 16.38
CA MET A 115 7.04 -8.31 15.57
C MET A 115 8.41 -7.98 16.19
N SER A 116 8.66 -6.70 16.52
CA SER A 116 9.95 -6.27 17.08
C SER A 116 10.26 -6.96 18.40
N TYR A 117 9.26 -7.22 19.26
CA TYR A 117 9.44 -7.98 20.51
C TYR A 117 9.74 -9.45 20.25
N VAL A 118 9.10 -10.09 19.27
CA VAL A 118 9.40 -11.48 18.88
C VAL A 118 10.83 -11.59 18.37
N VAL A 119 11.23 -10.75 17.42
CA VAL A 119 12.58 -10.80 16.84
C VAL A 119 13.65 -10.51 17.89
N LEU A 120 13.45 -9.47 18.71
CA LEU A 120 14.42 -9.13 19.76
C LEU A 120 14.44 -10.14 20.90
N GLY A 121 13.33 -10.79 21.25
CA GLY A 121 13.28 -11.90 22.18
C GLY A 121 14.01 -13.14 21.64
N PHE A 122 13.87 -13.41 20.33
CA PHE A 122 14.68 -14.42 19.63
C PHE A 122 16.17 -14.07 19.68
N TYR A 123 16.55 -12.80 19.43
CA TYR A 123 17.94 -12.35 19.53
C TYR A 123 18.48 -12.46 20.96
N LEU A 124 17.68 -12.14 21.98
CA LEU A 124 18.08 -12.28 23.37
C LEU A 124 18.33 -13.76 23.73
N HIS A 125 17.49 -14.66 23.22
CA HIS A 125 17.73 -16.11 23.37
C HIS A 125 19.05 -16.52 22.74
N ARG A 126 19.33 -16.11 21.50
CA ARG A 126 20.58 -16.44 20.80
C ARG A 126 21.78 -15.83 21.50
N TRP A 127 21.67 -14.58 21.96
CA TRP A 127 22.71 -13.87 22.69
C TRP A 127 23.04 -14.55 24.03
N LEU A 128 22.05 -15.15 24.70
CA LEU A 128 22.27 -15.88 25.97
C LEU A 128 22.86 -17.28 25.73
N PHE A 129 22.38 -18.01 24.73
CA PHE A 129 22.56 -19.46 24.65
C PHE A 129 23.37 -19.96 23.44
N VAL A 130 23.74 -19.09 22.49
CA VAL A 130 24.49 -19.47 21.28
C VAL A 130 25.85 -18.76 21.27
N ASP A 131 26.92 -19.55 21.30
CA ASP A 131 28.28 -19.03 21.33
C ASP A 131 28.59 -18.25 20.05
N GLY A 132 29.13 -17.04 20.22
CA GLY A 132 29.58 -16.19 19.13
C GLY A 132 28.44 -15.64 18.24
N PHE A 133 27.16 -15.74 18.65
CA PHE A 133 26.07 -15.13 17.89
C PHE A 133 26.31 -13.63 17.69
N ALA A 134 26.24 -13.17 16.46
CA ALA A 134 26.39 -11.76 16.09
C ALA A 134 25.10 -11.26 15.44
N GLY A 135 24.20 -10.66 16.24
CA GLY A 135 22.95 -10.07 15.79
C GLY A 135 23.15 -8.62 15.33
N GLY A 136 22.72 -8.28 14.11
CA GLY A 136 22.60 -6.91 13.65
C GLY A 136 21.14 -6.44 13.77
N VAL A 137 20.91 -5.20 14.19
CA VAL A 137 19.59 -4.57 14.19
C VAL A 137 19.67 -3.19 13.54
N GLY A 138 18.73 -2.86 12.68
CA GLY A 138 18.71 -1.59 11.97
C GLY A 138 17.31 -1.00 11.83
N SER A 139 17.26 0.32 11.71
CA SER A 139 16.05 1.08 11.37
C SER A 139 16.41 2.39 10.67
N ARG A 140 15.41 3.06 10.10
CA ARG A 140 15.58 4.30 9.30
C ARG A 140 16.29 5.44 10.03
N LYS A 141 16.21 5.53 11.36
CA LYS A 141 16.81 6.60 12.18
C LYS A 141 17.48 6.03 13.42
N GLU A 142 18.57 6.66 13.83
CA GLU A 142 19.37 6.30 15.00
C GLU A 142 18.55 6.28 16.29
N ASP A 143 17.70 7.28 16.50
CA ASP A 143 16.77 7.39 17.64
C ASP A 143 15.72 6.26 17.70
N LEU A 144 15.58 5.44 16.67
CA LEU A 144 14.71 4.26 16.66
C LEU A 144 15.50 2.98 16.98
N VAL A 145 16.81 3.00 16.79
CA VAL A 145 17.68 1.84 17.07
C VAL A 145 18.14 1.86 18.52
N ASP A 146 18.76 2.95 18.97
CA ASP A 146 19.28 3.05 20.33
C ASP A 146 19.14 4.44 20.94
N LYS A 147 18.32 4.53 21.98
CA LYS A 147 18.22 5.66 22.88
C LYS A 147 17.90 5.15 24.27
N LYS A 148 18.89 5.18 25.15
CA LYS A 148 18.78 4.63 26.50
C LYS A 148 17.63 5.30 27.25
N GLY A 149 16.70 4.47 27.80
CA GLY A 149 15.50 4.94 28.51
C GLY A 149 14.28 5.21 27.61
N ASP A 150 14.40 5.11 26.28
CA ASP A 150 13.26 5.26 25.37
C ASP A 150 12.69 3.89 24.94
N PRO A 151 11.50 3.48 25.41
CA PRO A 151 10.92 2.16 25.12
C PRO A 151 10.56 1.95 23.63
N LYS A 152 10.63 2.98 22.81
CA LYS A 152 10.40 2.87 21.36
C LYS A 152 11.56 2.23 20.61
N THR A 153 12.79 2.31 21.16
CA THR A 153 13.99 1.89 20.46
C THR A 153 14.24 0.38 20.56
N LEU A 154 14.88 -0.18 19.53
CA LEU A 154 15.12 -1.62 19.44
C LEU A 154 16.03 -2.11 20.57
N LEU A 155 17.17 -1.45 20.79
CA LEU A 155 18.11 -1.88 21.83
C LEU A 155 17.60 -1.58 23.24
N HIS A 156 16.73 -0.59 23.44
CA HIS A 156 16.07 -0.44 24.73
C HIS A 156 15.12 -1.61 25.03
N LYS A 157 14.31 -2.06 24.07
CA LYS A 157 13.45 -3.25 24.24
C LYS A 157 14.28 -4.48 24.60
N PHE A 158 15.42 -4.69 23.92
CA PHE A 158 16.34 -5.77 24.25
C PHE A 158 16.87 -5.67 25.70
N ARG A 159 17.36 -4.49 26.12
CA ARG A 159 17.84 -4.22 27.47
C ARG A 159 16.73 -4.41 28.52
N ASP A 160 15.52 -3.96 28.22
CA ASP A 160 14.37 -4.10 29.11
C ASP A 160 14.03 -5.57 29.36
N MET A 161 13.95 -6.39 28.31
CA MET A 161 13.76 -7.83 28.43
C MET A 161 14.90 -8.48 29.21
N PHE A 162 16.15 -8.16 28.90
CA PHE A 162 17.32 -8.67 29.62
C PHE A 162 17.35 -8.24 31.10
N SER A 163 16.96 -7.02 31.42
CA SER A 163 16.93 -6.52 32.80
C SER A 163 16.02 -7.35 33.70
N LYS A 164 14.92 -7.88 33.16
CA LYS A 164 13.89 -8.68 33.86
C LYS A 164 14.28 -10.15 34.05
N MET A 165 15.39 -10.61 33.40
CA MET A 165 15.89 -11.96 33.60
C MET A 165 16.44 -12.15 35.01
N PRO A 166 16.26 -13.34 35.63
CA PRO A 166 16.86 -13.66 36.93
C PRO A 166 18.39 -13.68 36.84
N ILE A 167 19.06 -13.39 37.95
CA ILE A 167 20.52 -13.30 38.00
C ILE A 167 21.18 -14.62 37.56
N TRP A 168 20.62 -15.76 37.94
CA TRP A 168 21.17 -17.08 37.62
C TRP A 168 21.09 -17.43 36.11
N MET A 169 20.29 -16.69 35.32
CA MET A 169 20.19 -16.84 33.85
C MET A 169 21.09 -15.84 33.12
N LYS A 170 21.54 -14.80 33.79
CA LYS A 170 22.42 -13.77 33.19
C LYS A 170 23.86 -14.24 33.09
N PRO A 171 24.63 -13.75 32.09
CA PRO A 171 26.07 -14.03 32.00
C PRO A 171 26.78 -13.57 33.28
N LYS A 172 27.60 -14.46 33.86
CA LYS A 172 28.26 -14.21 35.15
C LYS A 172 29.26 -13.06 35.11
N SER A 173 29.93 -12.91 33.97
CA SER A 173 30.94 -11.86 33.74
C SER A 173 30.36 -10.55 33.20
N PHE A 174 29.03 -10.44 33.09
CA PHE A 174 28.42 -9.23 32.53
C PHE A 174 28.53 -8.04 33.49
N VAL A 175 29.16 -6.98 33.00
CA VAL A 175 29.27 -5.69 33.69
C VAL A 175 28.64 -4.63 32.78
N GLU A 176 27.51 -4.04 33.20
CA GLU A 176 26.71 -3.10 32.39
C GLU A 176 27.57 -1.97 31.79
N LYS A 177 28.41 -1.30 32.60
CA LYS A 177 29.27 -0.19 32.15
C LYS A 177 30.32 -0.57 31.09
N VAL A 178 30.60 -1.87 30.92
CA VAL A 178 31.64 -2.38 30.01
C VAL A 178 30.99 -3.03 28.80
N HIS A 179 29.92 -3.78 29.00
CA HIS A 179 29.34 -4.65 27.98
C HIS A 179 28.03 -4.12 27.37
N ASP A 180 27.42 -3.07 27.96
CA ASP A 180 26.27 -2.37 27.40
C ASP A 180 26.66 -0.95 26.95
N ASN A 181 27.16 -0.87 25.74
CA ASN A 181 27.58 0.37 25.10
C ASN A 181 26.48 0.88 24.15
N TYR A 182 26.59 2.16 23.79
CA TYR A 182 25.76 2.74 22.74
C TYR A 182 25.88 1.92 21.45
N MET A 183 24.75 1.55 20.86
CA MET A 183 24.64 0.72 19.66
C MET A 183 25.27 -0.70 19.76
N ARG A 184 25.69 -1.16 20.96
CA ARG A 184 26.33 -2.48 21.09
C ARG A 184 26.19 -3.10 22.48
N ILE A 185 25.73 -4.36 22.53
CA ILE A 185 25.62 -5.14 23.76
C ILE A 185 26.39 -6.46 23.56
N ILE A 186 27.27 -6.79 24.50
CA ILE A 186 28.19 -7.92 24.42
C ILE A 186 27.89 -8.90 25.56
N ASN A 187 27.82 -10.19 25.24
CA ASN A 187 27.84 -11.25 26.24
C ASN A 187 29.31 -11.70 26.43
N PRO A 188 29.92 -11.39 27.56
CA PRO A 188 31.35 -11.71 27.78
C PRO A 188 31.62 -13.19 28.00
N ASP A 189 30.60 -14.00 28.37
CA ASP A 189 30.77 -15.40 28.70
C ASP A 189 30.84 -16.30 27.43
N ASN A 190 30.14 -15.89 26.33
CA ASN A 190 30.10 -16.67 25.10
C ASN A 190 30.45 -15.89 23.83
N GLY A 191 30.87 -14.61 23.98
CA GLY A 191 31.25 -13.74 22.86
C GLY A 191 30.12 -13.26 21.95
N ALA A 192 28.85 -13.54 22.31
CA ALA A 192 27.72 -13.08 21.50
C ALA A 192 27.54 -11.56 21.58
N THR A 193 27.10 -10.96 20.48
CA THR A 193 26.89 -9.51 20.38
C THR A 193 25.55 -9.18 19.72
N VAL A 194 24.97 -8.04 20.11
CA VAL A 194 23.91 -7.38 19.34
C VAL A 194 24.36 -5.96 19.04
N THR A 195 24.39 -5.59 17.76
CA THR A 195 24.89 -4.31 17.28
C THR A 195 23.80 -3.57 16.51
N GLY A 196 23.61 -2.29 16.83
CA GLY A 196 22.67 -1.39 16.17
C GLY A 196 23.34 -0.56 15.07
N GLU A 197 22.62 -0.30 14.00
CA GLU A 197 23.01 0.59 12.91
C GLU A 197 21.79 1.36 12.39
N ALA A 198 22.00 2.52 11.78
CA ALA A 198 20.90 3.35 11.29
C ALA A 198 21.21 4.05 9.96
N GLY A 199 20.18 4.31 9.17
CA GLY A 199 20.28 5.05 7.91
C GLY A 199 21.31 4.43 6.95
N ASP A 200 22.18 5.26 6.38
CA ASP A 200 23.20 4.83 5.40
C ASP A 200 24.30 3.92 5.96
N ASN A 201 24.43 3.81 7.28
CA ASN A 201 25.44 2.95 7.93
C ASN A 201 24.98 1.50 8.09
N ILE A 202 23.73 1.22 7.82
CA ILE A 202 23.16 -0.14 7.94
C ILE A 202 23.93 -1.10 7.03
N GLY A 203 24.38 -2.23 7.59
CA GLY A 203 25.12 -3.28 6.91
C GLY A 203 26.62 -2.99 6.70
N ARG A 204 27.18 -1.91 7.28
CA ARG A 204 28.58 -1.53 7.09
C ARG A 204 29.47 -1.80 8.31
N GLY A 205 28.89 -2.09 9.47
CA GLY A 205 29.62 -2.22 10.74
C GLY A 205 30.29 -3.56 10.99
N GLY A 206 30.20 -4.53 10.08
CA GLY A 206 30.83 -5.84 10.23
C GLY A 206 29.95 -7.00 9.77
N ARG A 207 30.42 -8.24 9.99
CA ARG A 207 29.67 -9.45 9.63
C ARG A 207 28.77 -9.89 10.78
N THR A 208 27.53 -10.27 10.45
CA THR A 208 26.56 -10.74 11.42
C THR A 208 26.05 -12.14 11.07
N THR A 209 25.65 -12.90 12.10
CA THR A 209 24.97 -14.19 11.92
C THR A 209 23.60 -13.97 11.32
N MET A 210 22.89 -12.96 11.81
CA MET A 210 21.56 -12.58 11.37
C MET A 210 21.37 -11.06 11.51
N TYR A 211 20.72 -10.43 10.55
CA TYR A 211 20.45 -9.00 10.56
C TYR A 211 18.94 -8.72 10.49
N PHE A 212 18.41 -7.94 11.42
CA PHE A 212 17.03 -7.52 11.46
C PHE A 212 16.89 -6.04 11.10
N LEU A 213 16.02 -5.75 10.13
CA LEU A 213 15.64 -4.41 9.70
C LEU A 213 14.20 -4.13 10.07
N ASP A 214 14.00 -3.23 11.03
CA ASP A 214 12.66 -2.74 11.39
C ASP A 214 12.31 -1.50 10.58
N GLU A 215 11.03 -1.35 10.24
CA GLU A 215 10.49 -0.28 9.39
C GLU A 215 11.19 -0.19 8.01
N TRP A 216 11.50 -1.33 7.40
CA TRP A 216 12.26 -1.39 6.15
C TRP A 216 11.64 -0.57 5.01
N ALA A 217 10.31 -0.57 4.84
CA ALA A 217 9.62 0.21 3.80
C ALA A 217 9.85 1.73 3.90
N PHE A 218 10.31 2.23 5.05
CA PHE A 218 10.54 3.65 5.32
C PHE A 218 12.02 4.05 5.35
N VAL A 219 12.93 3.16 4.95
CA VAL A 219 14.36 3.46 4.82
C VAL A 219 14.59 4.21 3.50
N GLU A 220 15.27 5.37 3.55
CA GLU A 220 15.39 6.29 2.40
C GLU A 220 16.21 5.71 1.24
N ARG A 221 17.30 4.97 1.50
CA ARG A 221 18.23 4.44 0.50
C ARG A 221 18.22 2.91 0.47
N GLN A 222 17.06 2.34 0.27
CA GLN A 222 16.82 0.89 0.37
C GLN A 222 17.78 0.06 -0.50
N GLU A 223 18.09 0.48 -1.75
CA GLU A 223 18.98 -0.28 -2.64
C GLU A 223 20.42 -0.31 -2.15
N ALA A 224 20.94 0.82 -1.66
CA ALA A 224 22.29 0.90 -1.13
C ALA A 224 22.45 0.09 0.16
N VAL A 225 21.43 0.14 1.02
CA VAL A 225 21.38 -0.63 2.27
C VAL A 225 21.24 -2.13 1.97
N ASP A 226 20.38 -2.53 1.03
CA ASP A 226 20.20 -3.92 0.62
C ASP A 226 21.50 -4.54 0.08
N ALA A 227 22.22 -3.79 -0.76
CA ALA A 227 23.53 -4.20 -1.25
C ALA A 227 24.57 -4.37 -0.12
N ALA A 228 24.59 -3.46 0.87
CA ALA A 228 25.51 -3.53 2.01
C ALA A 228 25.20 -4.74 2.92
N ILE A 229 23.91 -4.96 3.25
CA ILE A 229 23.50 -6.08 4.11
C ILE A 229 23.77 -7.43 3.44
N SER A 230 23.56 -7.55 2.15
CA SER A 230 23.84 -8.79 1.40
C SER A 230 25.31 -9.20 1.45
N GLN A 231 26.23 -8.25 1.73
CA GLN A 231 27.64 -8.53 1.95
C GLN A 231 28.00 -8.78 3.43
N ASN A 232 27.09 -8.38 4.34
CA ASN A 232 27.29 -8.46 5.79
C ASN A 232 26.82 -9.82 6.34
N THR A 233 25.68 -10.34 5.89
CA THR A 233 25.04 -11.51 6.46
C THR A 233 24.43 -12.43 5.40
N ASN A 234 24.39 -13.74 5.71
CA ASN A 234 23.63 -14.71 4.94
C ASN A 234 22.14 -14.73 5.29
N VAL A 235 21.76 -14.13 6.42
CA VAL A 235 20.37 -14.11 6.89
C VAL A 235 19.96 -12.69 7.27
N HIS A 236 19.17 -12.05 6.44
CA HIS A 236 18.52 -10.81 6.86
C HIS A 236 17.00 -10.94 6.85
N ILE A 237 16.39 -10.34 7.86
CA ILE A 237 14.94 -10.27 8.07
C ILE A 237 14.51 -8.82 7.95
N LYS A 238 13.68 -8.55 6.97
CA LYS A 238 13.12 -7.22 6.69
C LYS A 238 11.69 -7.16 7.20
N GLY A 239 11.39 -6.31 8.16
CA GLY A 239 10.05 -6.17 8.73
C GLY A 239 9.46 -4.78 8.52
N SER A 240 8.21 -4.67 8.07
CA SER A 240 7.52 -3.39 7.90
C SER A 240 6.01 -3.53 7.76
N THR A 241 5.27 -2.43 7.96
CA THR A 241 4.00 -2.18 7.30
C THR A 241 4.27 -1.73 5.86
N PRO A 242 3.32 -1.89 4.90
CA PRO A 242 3.46 -1.34 3.55
C PRO A 242 3.69 0.18 3.52
N ASN A 243 4.40 0.65 2.51
CA ASN A 243 4.56 2.08 2.21
C ASN A 243 4.31 2.36 0.71
N GLY A 244 3.28 1.71 0.16
CA GLY A 244 2.89 1.86 -1.22
C GLY A 244 3.49 0.82 -2.16
N ILE A 245 3.33 1.09 -3.46
CA ILE A 245 3.84 0.26 -4.55
C ILE A 245 5.10 0.90 -5.13
N GLY A 246 6.08 0.07 -5.50
CA GLY A 246 7.28 0.53 -6.22
C GLY A 246 8.51 0.70 -5.33
N ASP A 247 8.39 0.77 -4.02
CA ASP A 247 9.53 0.74 -3.12
C ASP A 247 10.22 -0.65 -3.09
N ARG A 248 11.40 -0.73 -2.49
CA ARG A 248 12.14 -1.99 -2.45
C ARG A 248 11.44 -3.06 -1.61
N PHE A 249 10.69 -2.68 -0.57
CA PHE A 249 9.94 -3.63 0.25
C PHE A 249 8.83 -4.32 -0.56
N HIS A 250 8.07 -3.54 -1.34
CA HIS A 250 7.08 -4.07 -2.27
C HIS A 250 7.73 -4.98 -3.34
N GLN A 251 8.82 -4.54 -3.96
CA GLN A 251 9.55 -5.34 -4.96
C GLN A 251 10.04 -6.66 -4.37
N ASP A 252 10.64 -6.65 -3.18
CA ASP A 252 11.12 -7.83 -2.49
C ASP A 252 9.97 -8.79 -2.14
N ARG A 253 8.83 -8.24 -1.70
CA ARG A 253 7.61 -8.99 -1.35
C ARG A 253 7.08 -9.82 -2.53
N PHE A 254 7.04 -9.24 -3.72
CA PHE A 254 6.47 -9.88 -4.91
C PHE A 254 7.52 -10.51 -5.85
N SER A 255 8.81 -10.44 -5.51
CA SER A 255 9.91 -10.98 -6.33
C SER A 255 10.01 -12.51 -6.32
N GLY A 256 9.39 -13.20 -5.37
CA GLY A 256 9.58 -14.64 -5.13
C GLY A 256 10.95 -15.03 -4.57
N ARG A 257 11.85 -14.05 -4.28
CA ARG A 257 13.21 -14.30 -3.75
C ARG A 257 13.27 -14.46 -2.24
N TYR A 258 12.27 -13.95 -1.53
CA TYR A 258 12.20 -13.96 -0.08
C TYR A 258 11.11 -14.91 0.39
N SER A 259 11.37 -15.64 1.48
CA SER A 259 10.29 -16.24 2.26
C SER A 259 9.52 -15.11 2.95
N VAL A 260 8.22 -15.07 2.77
CA VAL A 260 7.36 -14.00 3.32
C VAL A 260 6.54 -14.55 4.47
N PHE A 261 6.56 -13.83 5.60
CA PHE A 261 5.70 -14.07 6.74
C PHE A 261 4.72 -12.90 6.91
N THR A 262 3.41 -13.19 6.94
CA THR A 262 2.36 -12.17 7.06
C THR A 262 1.75 -12.17 8.45
N MET A 263 1.70 -11.01 9.11
CA MET A 263 1.09 -10.83 10.44
C MET A 263 -0.14 -9.90 10.36
N PRO A 264 -1.29 -10.37 9.89
CA PRO A 264 -2.49 -9.56 9.79
C PRO A 264 -3.15 -9.38 11.17
N TRP A 265 -3.78 -8.24 11.40
CA TRP A 265 -4.53 -7.98 12.64
C TRP A 265 -5.61 -9.03 12.94
N ARG A 266 -6.15 -9.67 11.89
CA ARG A 266 -7.18 -10.73 11.99
C ARG A 266 -6.67 -11.99 12.66
N ALA A 267 -5.35 -12.24 12.64
CA ALA A 267 -4.72 -13.35 13.35
C ALA A 267 -4.46 -13.04 14.84
N ASN A 268 -4.73 -11.82 15.27
CA ASN A 268 -4.48 -11.38 16.65
C ASN A 268 -5.75 -11.46 17.50
N PRO A 269 -5.83 -12.35 18.50
CA PRO A 269 -7.02 -12.51 19.34
C PRO A 269 -7.41 -11.21 20.08
N ASP A 270 -6.44 -10.38 20.46
CA ASP A 270 -6.68 -9.11 21.14
C ASP A 270 -7.35 -8.06 20.23
N LYS A 271 -7.39 -8.29 18.92
CA LYS A 271 -7.96 -7.39 17.92
C LYS A 271 -9.15 -7.98 17.14
N ASN A 272 -9.15 -9.31 16.98
CA ASN A 272 -10.11 -10.03 16.14
C ASN A 272 -11.39 -10.47 16.87
N TRP A 273 -11.56 -10.11 18.14
CA TRP A 273 -12.81 -10.42 18.84
C TRP A 273 -14.00 -9.64 18.26
N GLN A 274 -15.19 -10.22 18.34
CA GLN A 274 -16.41 -9.70 17.74
C GLN A 274 -17.49 -9.44 18.78
N VAL A 275 -18.35 -8.47 18.48
CA VAL A 275 -19.55 -8.17 19.25
C VAL A 275 -20.68 -7.74 18.29
N GLU A 276 -21.90 -8.02 18.67
CA GLU A 276 -23.07 -7.52 17.96
C GLU A 276 -23.36 -6.07 18.35
N LEU A 277 -23.41 -5.17 17.35
CA LEU A 277 -23.79 -3.77 17.52
C LEU A 277 -24.80 -3.39 16.42
N HIS A 278 -25.96 -2.90 16.81
CA HIS A 278 -27.07 -2.54 15.91
C HIS A 278 -27.45 -3.67 14.92
N GLY A 279 -27.49 -4.92 15.42
CA GLY A 279 -27.84 -6.10 14.60
C GLY A 279 -26.77 -6.56 13.61
N LYS A 280 -25.53 -6.06 13.75
CA LYS A 280 -24.37 -6.48 12.94
C LYS A 280 -23.21 -6.93 13.82
N LEU A 281 -22.55 -7.99 13.38
CA LEU A 281 -21.34 -8.47 14.01
C LEU A 281 -20.15 -7.60 13.54
N ILE A 282 -19.46 -6.96 14.49
CA ILE A 282 -18.32 -6.06 14.23
C ILE A 282 -17.09 -6.48 15.02
N HIS A 283 -15.92 -6.02 14.57
CA HIS A 283 -14.67 -6.06 15.32
C HIS A 283 -14.41 -4.67 15.92
N PRO A 284 -14.67 -4.42 17.21
CA PRO A 284 -14.56 -3.09 17.79
C PRO A 284 -13.19 -2.44 17.63
N TRP A 285 -12.12 -3.24 17.72
CA TRP A 285 -10.78 -2.72 17.48
C TRP A 285 -10.63 -2.15 16.06
N TYR A 286 -11.10 -2.88 15.03
CA TYR A 286 -10.99 -2.45 13.64
C TYR A 286 -11.90 -1.24 13.34
N GLU A 287 -13.13 -1.24 13.83
CA GLU A 287 -14.04 -0.10 13.68
C GLU A 287 -13.47 1.18 14.32
N LYS A 288 -12.78 1.04 15.48
CA LYS A 288 -12.05 2.18 16.06
C LYS A 288 -10.94 2.68 15.13
N GLN A 289 -10.18 1.80 14.49
CA GLN A 289 -9.15 2.23 13.53
C GLN A 289 -9.78 2.98 12.36
N LYS A 290 -10.87 2.48 11.78
CA LYS A 290 -11.62 3.13 10.69
C LYS A 290 -12.17 4.51 11.08
N ALA A 291 -12.58 4.69 12.32
CA ALA A 291 -13.11 5.96 12.81
C ALA A 291 -12.02 7.00 13.10
N THR A 292 -10.76 6.56 13.29
CA THR A 292 -9.67 7.44 13.75
C THR A 292 -8.56 7.66 12.72
N LEU A 293 -8.42 6.76 11.76
CA LEU A 293 -7.36 6.82 10.75
C LEU A 293 -7.92 7.26 9.40
N ASP A 294 -7.12 8.01 8.66
CA ASP A 294 -7.35 8.22 7.24
C ASP A 294 -7.30 6.87 6.49
N ASP A 295 -8.06 6.75 5.39
CA ASP A 295 -8.18 5.50 4.62
C ASP A 295 -6.82 4.97 4.13
N ILE A 296 -5.88 5.87 3.78
CA ILE A 296 -4.54 5.50 3.34
C ILE A 296 -3.74 4.94 4.51
N VAL A 297 -3.80 5.60 5.67
CA VAL A 297 -3.13 5.16 6.89
C VAL A 297 -3.73 3.84 7.37
N LEU A 298 -5.05 3.67 7.27
CA LEU A 298 -5.73 2.41 7.59
C LEU A 298 -5.22 1.28 6.69
N ALA A 299 -5.18 1.50 5.37
CA ALA A 299 -4.69 0.54 4.39
C ALA A 299 -3.23 0.14 4.66
N GLN A 300 -2.38 1.13 4.95
CA GLN A 300 -0.96 0.97 5.22
C GLN A 300 -0.70 0.27 6.55
N GLU A 301 -1.26 0.78 7.65
CA GLU A 301 -0.88 0.39 9.00
C GLU A 301 -1.71 -0.80 9.54
N VAL A 302 -2.88 -1.06 8.96
CA VAL A 302 -3.83 -2.06 9.46
C VAL A 302 -4.08 -3.17 8.47
N ASP A 303 -4.41 -2.84 7.21
CA ASP A 303 -4.92 -3.82 6.25
C ASP A 303 -3.82 -4.53 5.43
N ILE A 304 -2.57 -4.10 5.54
CA ILE A 304 -1.44 -4.59 4.73
C ILE A 304 -1.72 -4.41 3.22
N ASP A 305 -2.39 -3.32 2.87
CA ASP A 305 -2.73 -3.00 1.49
C ASP A 305 -1.68 -2.09 0.87
N TYR A 306 -0.80 -2.66 0.04
CA TYR A 306 0.24 -1.92 -0.65
C TYR A 306 -0.32 -0.91 -1.65
N ALA A 307 -1.40 -1.25 -2.31
CA ALA A 307 -1.96 -0.43 -3.38
C ALA A 307 -2.66 0.82 -2.84
N ALA A 308 -3.40 0.68 -1.74
CA ALA A 308 -4.09 1.79 -1.09
C ALA A 308 -3.19 2.58 -0.12
N SER A 309 -1.98 2.10 0.20
CA SER A 309 -1.08 2.70 1.20
C SER A 309 -0.18 3.82 0.65
N VAL A 310 -0.30 4.20 -0.62
CA VAL A 310 0.44 5.34 -1.19
C VAL A 310 -0.38 6.61 -1.01
N GLU A 311 0.14 7.56 -0.25
CA GLU A 311 -0.47 8.89 -0.15
C GLU A 311 -0.58 9.50 -1.54
N GLY A 312 -1.80 9.73 -1.98
CA GLY A 312 -2.10 10.42 -3.22
C GLY A 312 -2.11 9.57 -4.49
N VAL A 313 -1.82 8.25 -4.50
CA VAL A 313 -2.03 7.46 -5.73
C VAL A 313 -3.51 7.45 -6.10
N LEU A 314 -3.77 7.86 -7.34
CA LEU A 314 -5.14 8.03 -7.80
C LEU A 314 -5.80 6.69 -8.13
N ILE A 315 -5.13 5.82 -8.89
CA ILE A 315 -5.64 4.50 -9.31
C ILE A 315 -4.62 3.44 -8.89
N PRO A 316 -4.87 2.68 -7.83
CA PRO A 316 -4.00 1.60 -7.40
C PRO A 316 -3.79 0.53 -8.47
N SER A 317 -2.58 0.00 -8.60
CA SER A 317 -2.25 -1.02 -9.61
C SER A 317 -3.08 -2.29 -9.48
N ALA A 318 -3.46 -2.68 -8.26
CA ALA A 318 -4.34 -3.82 -8.02
C ALA A 318 -5.72 -3.65 -8.68
N TRP A 319 -6.24 -2.41 -8.77
CA TRP A 319 -7.49 -2.14 -9.46
C TRP A 319 -7.32 -2.16 -10.98
N VAL A 320 -6.15 -1.74 -11.48
CA VAL A 320 -5.82 -1.81 -12.91
C VAL A 320 -5.67 -3.26 -13.35
N GLU A 321 -4.96 -4.09 -12.56
CA GLU A 321 -4.84 -5.53 -12.83
C GLU A 321 -6.20 -6.24 -12.81
N ALA A 322 -7.06 -5.91 -11.87
CA ALA A 322 -8.41 -6.45 -11.77
C ALA A 322 -9.29 -6.07 -12.98
N ALA A 323 -9.02 -4.96 -13.65
CA ALA A 323 -9.77 -4.53 -14.83
C ALA A 323 -9.36 -5.26 -16.12
N ILE A 324 -8.29 -6.08 -16.10
CA ILE A 324 -7.88 -6.84 -17.30
C ILE A 324 -8.93 -7.93 -17.56
N ASP A 325 -9.51 -7.91 -18.75
CA ASP A 325 -10.54 -8.85 -19.19
C ASP A 325 -11.73 -9.03 -18.22
N SER A 326 -11.94 -8.07 -17.32
CA SER A 326 -13.00 -8.14 -16.31
C SER A 326 -14.40 -8.29 -16.91
N HIS A 327 -14.64 -7.80 -18.12
CA HIS A 327 -15.92 -8.02 -18.83
C HIS A 327 -16.17 -9.50 -19.14
N ILE A 328 -15.11 -10.28 -19.39
CA ILE A 328 -15.21 -11.74 -19.61
C ILE A 328 -15.54 -12.44 -18.28
N GLU A 329 -14.83 -12.10 -17.20
CA GLU A 329 -15.03 -12.70 -15.87
C GLU A 329 -16.42 -12.38 -15.28
N LEU A 330 -16.95 -11.19 -15.58
CA LEU A 330 -18.28 -10.74 -15.13
C LEU A 330 -19.41 -11.08 -16.14
N ASP A 331 -19.09 -11.76 -17.27
CA ASP A 331 -20.04 -12.10 -18.34
C ASP A 331 -20.79 -10.88 -18.91
N ILE A 332 -20.07 -9.76 -19.09
CA ILE A 332 -20.62 -8.51 -19.66
C ILE A 332 -20.16 -8.36 -21.10
N GLN A 333 -21.10 -8.37 -22.04
CA GLN A 333 -20.80 -8.13 -23.45
C GLN A 333 -20.59 -6.64 -23.72
N PRO A 334 -19.61 -6.26 -24.57
CA PRO A 334 -19.45 -4.87 -24.99
C PRO A 334 -20.73 -4.31 -25.60
N SER A 335 -21.31 -3.28 -24.99
CA SER A 335 -22.57 -2.67 -25.41
C SER A 335 -22.62 -1.17 -25.10
N GLY A 336 -23.52 -0.43 -25.74
CA GLY A 336 -23.71 0.99 -25.50
C GLY A 336 -22.84 1.89 -26.40
N GLU A 337 -22.35 3.01 -25.85
CA GLU A 337 -21.64 4.03 -26.62
C GLU A 337 -20.26 3.55 -27.11
N ARG A 338 -19.94 3.95 -28.34
CA ARG A 338 -18.58 3.82 -28.90
C ARG A 338 -17.96 5.19 -29.03
N ASN A 339 -16.91 5.44 -28.28
CA ASN A 339 -16.22 6.72 -28.25
C ASN A 339 -14.74 6.55 -28.54
N GLY A 340 -14.18 7.53 -29.26
CA GLY A 340 -12.74 7.69 -29.41
C GLY A 340 -12.23 8.89 -28.62
N ALA A 341 -10.94 8.90 -28.29
CA ALA A 341 -10.28 10.06 -27.67
C ALA A 341 -8.85 10.19 -28.15
N LEU A 342 -8.45 11.42 -28.45
CA LEU A 342 -7.11 11.82 -28.86
C LEU A 342 -6.46 12.71 -27.82
N ASP A 343 -5.33 12.29 -27.28
CA ASP A 343 -4.43 13.13 -26.51
C ASP A 343 -3.30 13.59 -27.43
N VAL A 344 -3.13 14.90 -27.60
CA VAL A 344 -2.18 15.52 -28.54
C VAL A 344 -0.92 15.92 -27.82
N ALA A 345 0.22 15.40 -28.25
CA ALA A 345 1.54 15.74 -27.73
C ALA A 345 2.32 16.68 -28.66
N ASP A 346 3.25 17.44 -28.09
CA ASP A 346 4.19 18.32 -28.78
C ASP A 346 5.42 17.56 -29.35
N GLU A 347 6.23 18.28 -30.13
CA GLU A 347 7.57 17.81 -30.48
C GLU A 347 8.41 17.54 -29.24
N GLY A 348 8.82 16.28 -29.05
CA GLY A 348 9.61 15.91 -27.87
C GLY A 348 9.56 14.43 -27.53
N ARG A 349 9.59 14.14 -26.21
CA ARG A 349 9.51 12.76 -25.69
C ARG A 349 8.07 12.28 -25.52
N ASP A 350 7.11 13.18 -25.49
CA ASP A 350 5.70 12.86 -25.37
C ASP A 350 5.14 12.30 -26.69
N LYS A 351 4.11 11.50 -26.62
CA LYS A 351 3.50 10.84 -27.76
C LYS A 351 2.03 11.20 -27.85
N ASN A 352 1.55 11.36 -29.08
CA ASN A 352 0.12 11.34 -29.36
C ASN A 352 -0.46 9.98 -28.92
N SER A 353 -1.66 9.97 -28.40
CA SER A 353 -2.36 8.75 -27.98
C SER A 353 -3.79 8.78 -28.48
N PHE A 354 -4.26 7.69 -29.10
CA PHE A 354 -5.65 7.49 -29.45
C PHE A 354 -6.20 6.26 -28.73
N ALA A 355 -7.28 6.43 -27.99
CA ALA A 355 -7.99 5.37 -27.29
C ALA A 355 -9.43 5.24 -27.80
N SER A 356 -9.98 4.02 -27.85
CA SER A 356 -11.39 3.79 -28.17
C SER A 356 -12.01 2.72 -27.28
N ARG A 357 -13.27 2.98 -26.87
CA ARG A 357 -14.06 2.06 -26.05
C ARG A 357 -15.39 1.68 -26.69
N HIS A 358 -15.91 0.51 -26.33
CA HIS A 358 -17.30 0.11 -26.55
C HIS A 358 -17.96 -0.21 -25.21
N GLY A 359 -18.84 0.69 -24.74
CA GLY A 359 -19.37 0.63 -23.38
C GLY A 359 -18.27 0.72 -22.34
N ILE A 360 -18.13 -0.31 -21.51
CA ILE A 360 -17.10 -0.39 -20.45
C ILE A 360 -15.76 -0.94 -20.95
N VAL A 361 -15.68 -1.45 -22.17
CA VAL A 361 -14.48 -2.16 -22.65
C VAL A 361 -13.61 -1.25 -23.50
N LEU A 362 -12.35 -1.04 -23.07
CA LEU A 362 -11.31 -0.42 -23.89
C LEU A 362 -10.84 -1.43 -24.93
N GLN A 363 -11.05 -1.13 -26.21
CA GLN A 363 -10.79 -2.04 -27.32
C GLN A 363 -9.68 -1.56 -28.26
N TYR A 364 -9.28 -0.31 -28.17
CA TYR A 364 -8.22 0.21 -29.03
C TYR A 364 -7.36 1.22 -28.28
N LEU A 365 -6.05 1.10 -28.46
CA LEU A 365 -5.06 2.04 -27.96
C LEU A 365 -3.85 2.04 -28.90
N GLU A 366 -3.50 3.21 -29.44
CA GLU A 366 -2.32 3.41 -30.24
C GLU A 366 -1.59 4.68 -29.84
N THR A 367 -0.25 4.65 -29.90
CA THR A 367 0.58 5.82 -29.65
C THR A 367 1.54 6.05 -30.82
N TRP A 368 1.79 7.32 -31.18
CA TRP A 368 2.77 7.69 -32.21
C TRP A 368 3.51 8.97 -31.82
N SER A 369 4.69 9.18 -32.43
CA SER A 369 5.49 10.37 -32.19
C SER A 369 4.86 11.58 -32.85
N GLY A 370 4.88 12.73 -32.18
CA GLY A 370 4.55 14.04 -32.77
C GLY A 370 5.71 14.70 -33.55
N VAL A 371 6.91 14.10 -33.52
CA VAL A 371 8.11 14.67 -34.14
C VAL A 371 7.98 14.62 -35.66
N GLY A 372 7.97 15.80 -36.31
CA GLY A 372 7.87 15.94 -37.75
C GLY A 372 6.44 15.89 -38.31
N ASP A 373 5.43 15.62 -37.50
CA ASP A 373 4.02 15.72 -37.86
C ASP A 373 3.44 17.04 -37.31
N ASP A 374 2.77 17.77 -38.19
CA ASP A 374 1.95 18.88 -37.78
C ASP A 374 0.64 18.36 -37.14
N ILE A 375 -0.10 19.24 -36.47
CA ILE A 375 -1.39 18.91 -35.85
C ILE A 375 -2.38 18.38 -36.91
N PHE A 376 -2.25 18.83 -38.15
CA PHE A 376 -3.07 18.36 -39.26
C PHE A 376 -2.87 16.86 -39.56
N GLY A 377 -1.60 16.39 -39.61
CA GLY A 377 -1.28 14.97 -39.81
C GLY A 377 -1.80 14.11 -38.66
N THR A 378 -1.64 14.58 -37.41
CA THR A 378 -2.19 13.92 -36.22
C THR A 378 -3.72 13.85 -36.25
N THR A 379 -4.40 14.93 -36.64
CA THR A 379 -5.87 14.96 -36.78
C THR A 379 -6.35 14.05 -37.92
N GLN A 380 -5.63 14.02 -39.06
CA GLN A 380 -5.94 13.10 -40.15
C GLN A 380 -5.86 11.64 -39.71
N LYS A 381 -4.78 11.27 -39.03
CA LYS A 381 -4.61 9.91 -38.47
C LYS A 381 -5.72 9.54 -37.49
N ALA A 382 -6.13 10.44 -36.61
CA ALA A 382 -7.24 10.20 -35.68
C ALA A 382 -8.58 9.96 -36.43
N ILE A 383 -8.84 10.73 -37.50
CA ILE A 383 -10.03 10.54 -38.33
C ILE A 383 -9.96 9.20 -39.11
N ASP A 384 -8.80 8.83 -39.64
CA ASP A 384 -8.63 7.55 -40.33
C ASP A 384 -8.87 6.37 -39.37
N ILE A 385 -8.35 6.42 -38.13
CA ILE A 385 -8.64 5.43 -37.09
C ILE A 385 -10.15 5.38 -36.80
N CYS A 386 -10.82 6.53 -36.69
CA CYS A 386 -12.27 6.56 -36.49
C CYS A 386 -13.04 5.89 -37.63
N LEU A 387 -12.64 6.10 -38.87
CA LEU A 387 -13.25 5.47 -40.03
C LEU A 387 -13.06 3.95 -40.03
N ASP A 388 -11.85 3.47 -39.71
CA ASP A 388 -11.52 2.04 -39.62
C ASP A 388 -12.32 1.36 -38.47
N LEU A 389 -12.42 1.99 -37.34
CA LEU A 389 -13.19 1.51 -36.18
C LEU A 389 -14.69 1.78 -36.25
N LYS A 390 -15.16 2.45 -37.34
CA LYS A 390 -16.56 2.84 -37.53
C LYS A 390 -17.12 3.71 -36.38
N LEU A 391 -16.28 4.62 -35.91
CA LEU A 391 -16.67 5.65 -34.92
C LEU A 391 -17.23 6.86 -35.67
N ASN A 392 -18.22 7.53 -35.07
CA ASN A 392 -18.79 8.77 -35.61
C ASN A 392 -18.27 10.02 -34.88
N LEU A 393 -17.58 9.82 -33.74
CA LEU A 393 -17.16 10.87 -32.82
C LEU A 393 -15.85 10.47 -32.14
N PHE A 394 -14.96 11.44 -31.94
CA PHE A 394 -13.89 11.37 -30.95
C PHE A 394 -13.79 12.68 -30.20
N PHE A 395 -13.34 12.56 -28.92
CA PHE A 395 -12.95 13.72 -28.11
C PHE A 395 -11.46 13.96 -28.27
N TYR A 396 -11.02 15.21 -28.10
CA TYR A 396 -9.58 15.51 -28.14
C TYR A 396 -9.21 16.48 -27.01
N ASP A 397 -8.01 16.33 -26.42
CA ASP A 397 -7.50 17.33 -25.46
C ASP A 397 -7.34 18.67 -26.20
N ALA A 398 -8.14 19.64 -25.81
CA ALA A 398 -8.17 20.97 -26.42
C ALA A 398 -7.36 21.99 -25.61
N ASP A 399 -6.69 21.57 -24.55
CA ASP A 399 -5.75 22.40 -23.81
C ASP A 399 -4.42 22.47 -24.60
N GLY A 400 -3.83 23.66 -24.72
CA GLY A 400 -2.56 23.81 -25.46
C GLY A 400 -2.67 23.55 -26.97
N LEU A 401 -1.84 22.65 -27.50
CA LEU A 401 -1.69 22.37 -28.94
C LEU A 401 -2.94 21.79 -29.58
N GLY A 402 -3.71 20.99 -28.85
CA GLY A 402 -4.93 20.40 -29.40
C GLY A 402 -6.00 21.40 -29.83
N ALA A 403 -5.84 22.69 -29.54
CA ALA A 403 -6.77 23.74 -29.98
C ALA A 403 -6.92 23.80 -31.53
N GLY A 404 -5.91 23.36 -32.30
CA GLY A 404 -5.92 23.29 -33.74
C GLY A 404 -6.80 22.18 -34.33
N VAL A 405 -6.97 21.07 -33.64
CA VAL A 405 -7.66 19.85 -34.09
C VAL A 405 -9.06 20.13 -34.68
N ARG A 406 -9.81 21.05 -34.06
CA ARG A 406 -11.17 21.40 -34.55
C ARG A 406 -11.16 22.01 -35.95
N GLY A 407 -10.18 22.87 -36.23
CA GLY A 407 -10.02 23.52 -37.55
C GLY A 407 -9.64 22.50 -38.62
N ASP A 408 -8.67 21.68 -38.29
CA ASP A 408 -8.14 20.64 -39.17
C ASP A 408 -9.17 19.57 -39.48
N ALA A 409 -9.89 19.08 -38.44
CA ALA A 409 -10.97 18.11 -38.62
C ALA A 409 -12.08 18.62 -39.55
N ARG A 410 -12.39 19.92 -39.52
CA ARG A 410 -13.37 20.51 -40.44
C ARG A 410 -12.87 20.44 -41.89
N VAL A 411 -11.61 20.81 -42.13
CA VAL A 411 -11.01 20.76 -43.51
C VAL A 411 -10.96 19.33 -44.01
N ILE A 412 -10.54 18.39 -43.15
CA ILE A 412 -10.45 16.96 -43.52
C ILE A 412 -11.84 16.41 -43.83
N ASN A 413 -12.87 16.73 -43.04
CA ASN A 413 -14.23 16.31 -43.28
C ASN A 413 -14.81 16.89 -44.58
N GLU A 414 -14.50 18.15 -44.94
CA GLU A 414 -14.89 18.74 -46.22
C GLU A 414 -14.25 17.96 -47.38
N LEU A 415 -12.99 17.58 -47.27
CA LEU A 415 -12.29 16.77 -48.31
C LEU A 415 -12.86 15.34 -48.38
N ASN A 416 -13.21 14.74 -47.26
CA ASN A 416 -13.80 13.41 -47.18
C ASN A 416 -15.23 13.38 -47.73
N SER A 417 -16.06 14.38 -47.39
CA SER A 417 -17.41 14.54 -47.93
C SER A 417 -17.41 14.63 -49.46
N ALA A 418 -16.42 15.34 -50.06
CA ALA A 418 -16.25 15.42 -51.52
C ALA A 418 -15.95 14.04 -52.15
N LYS A 419 -15.46 13.08 -51.36
CA LYS A 419 -15.19 11.68 -51.77
C LYS A 419 -16.31 10.71 -51.37
N GLY A 420 -17.40 11.20 -50.79
CA GLY A 420 -18.52 10.37 -50.28
C GLY A 420 -18.21 9.62 -48.98
N ILE A 421 -17.17 10.04 -48.24
CA ILE A 421 -16.81 9.48 -46.93
C ILE A 421 -17.57 10.23 -45.84
N ASN A 422 -18.06 9.50 -44.83
CA ASN A 422 -18.81 10.07 -43.72
C ASN A 422 -17.95 11.04 -42.90
N GLU A 423 -18.57 12.10 -42.41
CA GLU A 423 -17.93 13.04 -41.48
C GLU A 423 -17.73 12.41 -40.11
N ILE A 424 -16.55 12.66 -39.50
CA ILE A 424 -16.23 12.30 -38.11
C ILE A 424 -16.28 13.54 -37.25
N GLN A 425 -17.12 13.53 -36.22
CA GLN A 425 -17.23 14.63 -35.28
C GLN A 425 -16.01 14.69 -34.35
N ALA A 426 -15.39 15.85 -34.19
CA ALA A 426 -14.30 16.10 -33.25
C ALA A 426 -14.78 17.11 -32.21
N ASP A 427 -14.89 16.67 -30.93
CA ASP A 427 -15.34 17.50 -29.84
C ASP A 427 -14.24 17.79 -28.82
N PRO A 428 -14.11 19.05 -28.35
CA PRO A 428 -13.03 19.43 -27.45
C PRO A 428 -13.31 18.97 -26.01
N PHE A 429 -12.31 18.36 -25.40
CA PHE A 429 -12.16 18.18 -23.97
C PHE A 429 -11.24 19.26 -23.43
N ARG A 430 -11.66 20.03 -22.44
CA ARG A 430 -10.88 21.10 -21.80
C ARG A 430 -10.68 20.80 -20.33
N GLY A 431 -9.62 20.09 -20.03
CA GLY A 431 -9.31 19.63 -18.67
C GLY A 431 -9.08 20.77 -17.66
N SER A 432 -8.56 21.91 -18.14
CA SER A 432 -8.37 23.11 -17.33
C SER A 432 -9.68 23.87 -17.01
N GLY A 433 -10.77 23.53 -17.69
CA GLY A 433 -12.08 24.18 -17.55
C GLY A 433 -12.78 23.86 -16.23
N SER A 434 -13.97 24.48 -16.07
CA SER A 434 -14.85 24.25 -14.92
C SER A 434 -15.33 22.80 -14.86
N VAL A 435 -15.63 22.34 -13.66
CA VAL A 435 -16.21 21.02 -13.39
C VAL A 435 -17.54 20.83 -14.17
N HIS A 436 -17.79 19.60 -14.58
CA HIS A 436 -19.08 19.21 -15.19
C HIS A 436 -20.14 19.02 -14.11
N ASN A 437 -21.37 19.45 -14.40
CA ASN A 437 -22.49 19.40 -13.46
C ASN A 437 -22.09 19.87 -12.04
N PRO A 438 -21.85 21.17 -11.83
CA PRO A 438 -21.25 21.69 -10.59
C PRO A 438 -22.01 21.34 -9.32
N GLU A 439 -23.33 21.27 -9.41
CA GLU A 439 -24.23 21.00 -8.27
C GLU A 439 -24.46 19.51 -7.97
N ASP A 440 -24.04 18.63 -8.89
CA ASP A 440 -24.15 17.19 -8.70
C ASP A 440 -23.07 16.68 -7.74
N GLU A 441 -23.32 15.50 -7.16
CA GLU A 441 -22.42 14.84 -6.20
C GLU A 441 -21.86 13.54 -6.83
N MET A 442 -20.69 13.62 -7.46
CA MET A 442 -19.94 12.43 -7.87
C MET A 442 -19.41 11.67 -6.65
N VAL A 443 -19.10 12.39 -5.59
CA VAL A 443 -18.68 11.85 -4.29
C VAL A 443 -19.77 12.17 -3.27
N GLU A 444 -20.24 11.17 -2.54
CA GLU A 444 -21.34 11.29 -1.57
C GLU A 444 -21.16 12.47 -0.62
N ALA A 445 -22.21 13.27 -0.47
CA ALA A 445 -22.28 14.48 0.35
C ALA A 445 -21.30 15.61 -0.06
N ARG A 446 -20.81 15.63 -1.30
CA ARG A 446 -19.91 16.68 -1.80
C ARG A 446 -20.25 17.10 -3.23
N LYS A 447 -20.64 18.36 -3.43
CA LYS A 447 -20.87 18.93 -4.76
C LYS A 447 -19.58 18.93 -5.58
N ASN A 448 -19.68 18.66 -6.87
CA ASN A 448 -18.52 18.61 -7.78
C ASN A 448 -17.71 19.92 -7.73
N ILE A 449 -18.39 21.07 -7.68
CA ILE A 449 -17.72 22.39 -7.61
C ILE A 449 -16.92 22.58 -6.32
N ASP A 450 -17.32 21.96 -5.22
CA ASP A 450 -16.62 22.08 -3.92
C ASP A 450 -15.52 21.05 -3.76
N PHE A 451 -15.60 19.93 -4.48
CA PHE A 451 -14.69 18.80 -4.33
C PHE A 451 -13.52 18.83 -5.32
N PHE A 452 -13.76 19.22 -6.60
CA PHE A 452 -12.75 19.18 -7.63
C PHE A 452 -12.26 20.58 -8.00
N ALA A 453 -10.97 20.71 -8.31
CA ALA A 453 -10.37 21.99 -8.70
C ALA A 453 -10.70 22.37 -10.16
N ASN A 454 -10.84 21.40 -11.06
CA ASN A 454 -11.11 21.56 -12.48
C ASN A 454 -11.71 20.28 -13.08
N LEU A 455 -12.06 20.34 -14.38
CA LEU A 455 -12.65 19.21 -15.11
C LEU A 455 -11.68 18.00 -15.18
N LYS A 456 -10.40 18.22 -15.38
CA LYS A 456 -9.39 17.15 -15.38
C LYS A 456 -9.39 16.36 -14.09
N ALA A 457 -9.41 17.03 -12.94
CA ALA A 457 -9.45 16.38 -11.64
C ALA A 457 -10.74 15.56 -11.46
N GLN A 458 -11.87 16.07 -11.92
CA GLN A 458 -13.15 15.37 -11.88
C GLN A 458 -13.13 14.12 -12.77
N MET A 459 -12.64 14.20 -14.00
CA MET A 459 -12.65 13.05 -14.95
C MET A 459 -11.64 11.97 -14.57
N TRP A 460 -10.47 12.33 -14.07
CA TRP A 460 -9.54 11.38 -13.49
C TRP A 460 -10.12 10.67 -12.27
N TRP A 461 -10.91 11.40 -11.46
CA TRP A 461 -11.62 10.78 -10.32
C TRP A 461 -12.75 9.85 -10.78
N SER A 462 -13.49 10.22 -11.83
CA SER A 462 -14.46 9.33 -12.47
C SER A 462 -13.81 8.03 -12.95
N LEU A 463 -12.68 8.13 -13.63
CA LEU A 463 -11.91 6.96 -14.07
C LEU A 463 -11.46 6.10 -12.89
N ARG A 464 -10.96 6.72 -11.81
CA ARG A 464 -10.64 6.01 -10.54
C ARG A 464 -11.84 5.20 -10.02
N MET A 465 -13.03 5.81 -9.99
CA MET A 465 -14.23 5.14 -9.50
C MET A 465 -14.61 3.92 -10.35
N ARG A 466 -14.45 3.99 -11.67
CA ARG A 466 -14.67 2.84 -12.57
C ARG A 466 -13.74 1.68 -12.26
N PHE A 467 -12.45 1.92 -12.08
CA PHE A 467 -11.49 0.89 -11.66
C PHE A 467 -11.81 0.32 -10.28
N GLN A 468 -12.18 1.16 -9.31
CA GLN A 468 -12.58 0.72 -7.98
C GLN A 468 -13.83 -0.15 -8.02
N ASN A 469 -14.83 0.24 -8.80
CA ASN A 469 -16.07 -0.51 -8.95
C ASN A 469 -15.83 -1.88 -9.58
N THR A 470 -14.98 -1.94 -10.62
CA THR A 470 -14.58 -3.21 -11.24
C THR A 470 -13.88 -4.13 -10.24
N TYR A 471 -12.91 -3.61 -9.49
CA TYR A 471 -12.21 -4.37 -8.45
C TYR A 471 -13.17 -4.94 -7.39
N ARG A 472 -14.16 -4.15 -6.96
CA ARG A 472 -15.17 -4.57 -5.98
C ARG A 472 -16.21 -5.53 -6.57
N ALA A 473 -16.60 -5.34 -7.84
CA ALA A 473 -17.52 -6.24 -8.54
C ALA A 473 -16.95 -7.67 -8.63
N LEU A 474 -15.67 -7.81 -8.93
CA LEU A 474 -14.97 -9.11 -8.93
C LEU A 474 -14.87 -9.75 -7.53
N GLN A 475 -15.06 -8.98 -6.47
CA GLN A 475 -15.19 -9.48 -5.11
C GLN A 475 -16.65 -9.81 -4.71
N GLY A 476 -17.58 -9.82 -5.67
CA GLY A 476 -18.97 -10.18 -5.47
C GLY A 476 -19.89 -9.03 -4.99
N MET A 477 -19.41 -7.78 -5.03
CA MET A 477 -20.28 -6.64 -4.76
C MET A 477 -21.11 -6.31 -6.00
N GLN A 478 -22.36 -5.85 -5.79
CA GLN A 478 -23.22 -5.41 -6.89
C GLN A 478 -22.90 -3.96 -7.29
N PHE A 479 -22.69 -3.73 -8.58
CA PHE A 479 -22.50 -2.40 -9.16
C PHE A 479 -23.32 -2.27 -10.45
N ASP A 480 -23.57 -1.01 -10.85
CA ASP A 480 -24.08 -0.69 -12.18
C ASP A 480 -23.03 -1.16 -13.23
N PRO A 481 -23.41 -2.05 -14.17
CA PRO A 481 -22.50 -2.50 -15.22
C PRO A 481 -21.89 -1.35 -16.04
N ASP A 482 -22.61 -0.25 -16.25
CA ASP A 482 -22.12 0.92 -17.00
C ASP A 482 -21.10 1.75 -16.22
N ALA A 483 -20.97 1.53 -14.91
CA ALA A 483 -20.00 2.20 -14.03
C ALA A 483 -18.68 1.43 -13.86
N LEU A 484 -18.45 0.38 -14.65
CA LEU A 484 -17.23 -0.43 -14.66
C LEU A 484 -16.26 -0.01 -15.75
N ILE A 485 -15.09 -0.64 -15.78
CA ILE A 485 -14.10 -0.56 -16.84
C ILE A 485 -13.43 -1.91 -17.05
N SER A 486 -13.17 -2.26 -18.30
CA SER A 486 -12.39 -3.46 -18.66
C SER A 486 -11.34 -3.11 -19.73
N LEU A 487 -10.14 -3.69 -19.59
CA LEU A 487 -9.04 -3.59 -20.54
C LEU A 487 -8.93 -4.92 -21.30
N SER A 488 -9.31 -4.93 -22.56
CA SER A 488 -9.36 -6.17 -23.37
C SER A 488 -7.96 -6.60 -23.82
N THR A 489 -7.51 -7.80 -23.40
CA THR A 489 -6.22 -8.35 -23.90
C THR A 489 -6.35 -8.91 -25.32
N GLU A 490 -7.56 -9.21 -25.79
CA GLU A 490 -7.81 -9.67 -27.15
C GLU A 490 -7.65 -8.54 -28.17
N ASP A 491 -8.07 -7.32 -27.79
CA ASP A 491 -8.13 -6.18 -28.72
C ASP A 491 -6.89 -5.27 -28.64
N LEU A 492 -6.22 -5.22 -27.44
CA LEU A 492 -5.12 -4.29 -27.20
C LEU A 492 -3.75 -4.91 -27.47
N ASP A 493 -2.86 -4.14 -28.10
CA ASP A 493 -1.45 -4.54 -28.22
C ASP A 493 -0.83 -4.73 -26.83
N LYS A 494 -0.11 -5.82 -26.66
CA LYS A 494 0.49 -6.19 -25.37
C LYS A 494 1.44 -5.13 -24.81
N ARG A 495 2.22 -4.45 -25.65
CA ARG A 495 3.17 -3.42 -25.22
C ARG A 495 2.44 -2.15 -24.80
N GLU A 496 1.41 -1.77 -25.56
CA GLU A 496 0.57 -0.61 -25.24
C GLU A 496 -0.18 -0.85 -23.92
N LEU A 497 -0.71 -2.06 -23.69
CA LEU A 497 -1.38 -2.43 -22.45
C LEU A 497 -0.43 -2.38 -21.22
N GLU A 498 0.76 -2.98 -21.33
CA GLU A 498 1.72 -2.97 -20.23
C GLU A 498 2.21 -1.55 -19.89
N GLN A 499 2.32 -0.68 -20.87
CA GLN A 499 2.67 0.71 -20.62
C GLN A 499 1.48 1.50 -20.03
N LEU A 500 0.26 1.27 -20.54
CA LEU A 500 -0.96 1.84 -19.99
C LEU A 500 -1.13 1.52 -18.50
N LYS A 501 -0.91 0.27 -18.10
CA LYS A 501 -0.98 -0.16 -16.68
C LYS A 501 -0.09 0.70 -15.79
N ARG A 502 1.13 0.98 -16.22
CA ARG A 502 2.07 1.85 -15.49
C ARG A 502 1.58 3.29 -15.45
N GLU A 503 1.14 3.82 -16.58
CA GLU A 503 0.66 5.19 -16.69
C GLU A 503 -0.63 5.45 -15.89
N LEU A 504 -1.54 4.46 -15.80
CA LEU A 504 -2.75 4.56 -14.97
C LEU A 504 -2.45 4.64 -13.46
N SER A 505 -1.41 3.97 -13.00
CA SER A 505 -1.03 3.94 -11.59
C SER A 505 -0.02 5.02 -11.19
N GLN A 506 0.42 5.85 -12.14
CA GLN A 506 1.38 6.93 -11.92
C GLN A 506 0.76 8.18 -11.28
N PRO A 507 -0.42 8.69 -11.72
CA PRO A 507 -0.96 9.94 -11.21
C PRO A 507 -1.25 9.90 -9.71
N THR A 508 -0.93 11.02 -9.06
CA THR A 508 -1.26 11.26 -7.65
C THR A 508 -2.29 12.38 -7.53
N TYR A 509 -2.95 12.45 -6.39
CA TYR A 509 -3.84 13.55 -6.08
C TYR A 509 -3.43 14.25 -4.77
N SER A 510 -3.73 15.52 -4.70
CA SER A 510 -3.53 16.34 -3.51
C SER A 510 -4.69 17.31 -3.34
N LYS A 511 -4.74 18.02 -2.22
CA LYS A 511 -5.71 19.11 -2.01
C LYS A 511 -5.02 20.46 -2.19
N ASN A 512 -5.65 21.36 -2.92
CA ASN A 512 -5.19 22.74 -3.01
C ASN A 512 -5.52 23.53 -1.73
N GLY A 513 -5.10 24.81 -1.65
CA GLY A 513 -5.36 25.68 -0.51
C GLY A 513 -6.86 25.89 -0.17
N ALA A 514 -7.78 25.61 -1.11
CA ALA A 514 -9.23 25.62 -0.90
C ALA A 514 -9.81 24.23 -0.56
N GLY A 515 -8.96 23.21 -0.33
CA GLY A 515 -9.38 21.86 0.01
C GLY A 515 -9.91 21.03 -1.17
N LYS A 516 -9.81 21.53 -2.41
CA LYS A 516 -10.30 20.83 -3.61
C LYS A 516 -9.23 19.90 -4.18
N ILE A 517 -9.66 18.78 -4.75
CA ILE A 517 -8.79 17.77 -5.37
C ILE A 517 -8.10 18.35 -6.62
N LEU A 518 -6.78 18.20 -6.67
CA LEU A 518 -5.92 18.40 -7.82
C LEU A 518 -5.23 17.09 -8.19
N ILE A 519 -5.01 16.88 -9.50
CA ILE A 519 -4.27 15.72 -10.00
C ILE A 519 -2.88 16.16 -10.46
N ASN A 520 -1.85 15.48 -9.94
CA ASN A 520 -0.49 15.55 -10.44
C ASN A 520 -0.23 14.32 -11.32
N LYS A 521 -0.17 14.52 -12.63
CA LYS A 521 0.06 13.44 -13.59
C LYS A 521 1.51 12.97 -13.64
N GLN A 522 2.44 13.84 -13.25
CA GLN A 522 3.89 13.63 -13.35
C GLN A 522 4.55 13.80 -11.97
N PRO A 523 4.24 12.93 -11.00
CA PRO A 523 4.92 13.00 -9.71
C PRO A 523 6.42 12.73 -9.90
N ASP A 524 7.27 13.46 -9.17
CA ASP A 524 8.72 13.27 -9.12
C ASP A 524 9.46 13.29 -10.48
N GLY A 525 8.93 14.05 -11.46
CA GLY A 525 9.57 14.20 -12.78
C GLY A 525 9.38 12.99 -13.71
N THR A 526 8.38 12.16 -13.47
CA THR A 526 7.98 11.09 -14.39
C THR A 526 7.54 11.64 -15.76
N LEU A 527 7.52 10.80 -16.79
CA LEU A 527 7.02 11.18 -18.12
C LEU A 527 5.49 11.39 -18.09
N SER A 528 4.98 12.15 -19.09
CA SER A 528 3.53 12.34 -19.24
C SER A 528 2.83 11.00 -19.48
N PRO A 529 1.70 10.72 -18.78
CA PRO A 529 0.95 9.48 -18.95
C PRO A 529 -0.02 9.57 -20.15
N ASN A 530 0.52 9.73 -21.37
CA ASN A 530 -0.25 10.07 -22.57
C ASN A 530 -1.34 9.03 -22.90
N ARG A 531 -1.06 7.73 -22.70
CA ARG A 531 -2.06 6.66 -22.88
C ARG A 531 -3.19 6.78 -21.89
N ALA A 532 -2.83 7.01 -20.62
CA ALA A 532 -3.81 7.13 -19.55
C ALA A 532 -4.63 8.41 -19.66
N ASP A 533 -4.07 9.53 -20.15
CA ASP A 533 -4.82 10.75 -20.49
C ASP A 533 -5.83 10.47 -21.61
N GLY A 534 -5.42 9.79 -22.69
CA GLY A 534 -6.33 9.36 -23.76
C GLY A 534 -7.46 8.48 -23.26
N VAL A 535 -7.15 7.50 -22.39
CA VAL A 535 -8.17 6.63 -21.75
C VAL A 535 -9.09 7.44 -20.85
N MET A 536 -8.57 8.37 -20.06
CA MET A 536 -9.38 9.23 -19.18
C MET A 536 -10.38 10.06 -19.98
N ILE A 537 -9.96 10.65 -21.10
CA ILE A 537 -10.85 11.41 -22.00
C ILE A 537 -11.89 10.47 -22.63
N CYS A 538 -11.47 9.27 -23.07
CA CYS A 538 -12.34 8.28 -23.70
C CYS A 538 -13.47 7.80 -22.77
N PHE A 539 -13.20 7.70 -21.46
CA PHE A 539 -14.17 7.32 -20.44
C PHE A 539 -14.82 8.52 -19.73
N SER A 540 -14.58 9.75 -20.20
CA SER A 540 -15.29 10.92 -19.66
C SER A 540 -16.77 10.85 -20.01
N ASP A 541 -17.63 11.10 -19.02
CA ASP A 541 -19.09 11.09 -19.22
C ASP A 541 -19.63 12.42 -19.76
N ILE A 542 -18.78 13.18 -20.46
CA ILE A 542 -19.13 14.46 -21.07
C ILE A 542 -19.88 14.19 -22.37
N LYS A 543 -21.16 14.54 -22.40
CA LYS A 543 -21.94 14.49 -23.64
C LYS A 543 -21.63 15.71 -24.50
N PRO A 544 -21.42 15.54 -25.82
CA PRO A 544 -21.26 16.67 -26.73
C PRO A 544 -22.50 17.57 -26.67
N PRO A 545 -22.33 18.90 -26.78
CA PRO A 545 -23.48 19.81 -26.82
C PRO A 545 -24.38 19.45 -28.00
N ALA A 546 -25.70 19.32 -27.74
CA ALA A 546 -26.67 19.02 -28.80
C ALA A 546 -26.54 20.05 -29.91
N ARG A 547 -26.07 19.65 -31.09
CA ARG A 547 -26.06 20.53 -32.26
C ARG A 547 -27.51 20.75 -32.71
N LEU A 548 -27.97 21.98 -32.63
CA LEU A 548 -29.19 22.41 -33.33
C LEU A 548 -28.97 22.14 -34.81
N ARG A 549 -29.68 21.17 -35.40
CA ARG A 549 -29.73 21.02 -36.86
C ARG A 549 -30.17 22.35 -37.43
N PRO A 550 -29.46 22.93 -38.40
CA PRO A 550 -29.98 24.12 -39.12
C PRO A 550 -31.34 23.73 -39.67
N GLY A 551 -32.37 24.41 -39.20
CA GLY A 551 -33.72 24.19 -39.67
C GLY A 551 -33.79 24.34 -41.17
N GLY A 552 -34.25 23.29 -41.84
CA GLY A 552 -34.50 23.34 -43.28
C GLY A 552 -35.35 24.56 -43.64
N GLY A 553 -34.76 25.47 -44.41
CA GLY A 553 -35.42 26.66 -44.86
C GLY A 553 -36.68 26.28 -45.65
N GLY A 554 -37.84 26.47 -45.03
CA GLY A 554 -39.09 26.39 -45.73
C GLY A 554 -39.15 27.48 -46.80
N SER A 555 -39.12 27.08 -48.08
CA SER A 555 -39.43 27.96 -49.17
C SER A 555 -40.86 28.48 -49.00
N ARG A 556 -40.99 29.75 -48.68
CA ARG A 556 -42.25 30.46 -48.89
C ARG A 556 -42.32 30.83 -50.38
N SER A 557 -43.15 30.12 -51.12
CA SER A 557 -43.62 30.56 -52.42
C SER A 557 -44.63 31.70 -52.24
N PHE A 558 -44.40 32.81 -52.90
CA PHE A 558 -45.41 33.80 -53.19
C PHE A 558 -46.20 33.38 -54.41
#